data_290977b53ca443e94a9bc6941893cd20
#
_entry.id   290977b53ca443e94a9bc6941893cd20
#
_cell.length_a   1.000
_cell.length_b   1.000
_cell.length_c   1.000
_cell.angle_alpha   90.00
_cell.angle_beta   90.00
_cell.angle_gamma   90.00
#
_symmetry.space_group_name_H-M   'P 1'
#
loop_
_entity.id
_entity.type
_entity.pdbx_description
1 polymer ?
#
loop_
_entity_poly.entity_id
_entity_poly.type
_entity_poly.pdbx_seq_one_letter_code
_entity_poly.pdbx_strand_id
1 'polypeptide(L)'
;MYADGRNYINDELHEYETLNPENSVMKELYTACYKGIRAAYAVKHYAQDAEIDEILRNKRVDEARVLAANYYYILVNTFGGVPLMKEYVANAQTGYPKSAIGDVYAYIIEELENVVANGVLEKSTAQNGGGRASLESARALLAKTYLAAAWDLDKKEYFSKAAQTADDVIAKRSLVTPFANLWRADYSGDDNEEFIWDVEYDYATATNTVSGGHPWSSFYCNHIGGQEDHGKGSTSAFIATLHALQYFEKGDVRYEVTFMKELPDIVTASNYWYWDWYKNGETFIGIPLKRYYPAWYETEEDIEAWKALDPENRKSTWILPMSDHTRDPQEYMPGEINYEAFVTYSYGGSPCRKFDDSNTGSYSNKTDYRDIHIITLSEVYLIAAEAYFKAGNNENALARLNEVRRRAQLNAVTSIDVDAILKERACELFGQGSRWIDLRRTRKLVEYNNLYNPQIKGRAQQAIGNKLLRPIPQAAIDANELMSTEDQNPGY
;
A
#
# COMPACT_ATOMS: atom_id res chain seq x y z
N MET A 1 3.65 1.94 9.90
CA MET A 1 3.69 3.38 9.57
C MET A 1 2.69 4.09 10.45
N TYR A 2 2.92 5.31 10.79
CA TYR A 2 2.00 6.22 11.45
C TYR A 2 2.11 7.60 10.81
N ALA A 3 1.07 8.42 10.97
CA ALA A 3 1.13 9.80 10.48
C ALA A 3 2.08 10.63 11.34
N ASP A 4 2.81 11.52 10.70
CA ASP A 4 3.58 12.57 11.38
C ASP A 4 2.60 13.63 11.89
N GLY A 5 2.71 14.04 13.16
CA GLY A 5 1.88 15.06 13.81
C GLY A 5 1.93 16.47 13.22
N ARG A 6 2.29 16.61 11.95
CA ARG A 6 2.35 17.89 11.23
C ARG A 6 1.06 18.25 10.47
N ASN A 7 -0.05 17.58 10.73
CA ASN A 7 -1.38 17.88 10.16
C ASN A 7 -1.51 17.78 8.62
N TYR A 8 -0.69 16.96 7.96
CA TYR A 8 -0.82 16.77 6.52
C TYR A 8 -1.80 15.67 6.13
N ILE A 9 -2.02 14.71 7.04
CA ILE A 9 -3.00 13.64 6.90
C ILE A 9 -3.67 13.47 8.26
N ASN A 10 -4.96 13.20 8.26
CA ASN A 10 -5.77 13.01 9.43
C ASN A 10 -5.18 11.98 10.40
N ASP A 11 -4.54 12.44 11.47
CA ASP A 11 -4.03 11.60 12.56
C ASP A 11 -5.12 10.73 13.18
N GLU A 12 -6.37 11.18 13.11
CA GLU A 12 -7.57 10.47 13.53
C GLU A 12 -7.61 9.01 13.04
N LEU A 13 -7.15 8.76 11.79
CA LEU A 13 -7.10 7.42 11.22
C LEU A 13 -6.10 6.49 11.90
N HIS A 14 -5.13 7.03 12.62
CA HIS A 14 -4.05 6.31 13.29
C HIS A 14 -4.21 6.27 14.81
N GLU A 15 -4.75 7.31 15.41
CA GLU A 15 -5.00 7.41 16.86
C GLU A 15 -6.40 6.94 17.27
N TYR A 16 -7.38 6.96 16.34
CA TYR A 16 -8.78 6.53 16.53
C TYR A 16 -9.63 7.35 17.51
N GLU A 17 -9.04 8.07 18.43
CA GLU A 17 -9.77 8.74 19.51
C GLU A 17 -10.75 9.78 18.99
N THR A 18 -10.28 10.63 18.10
CA THR A 18 -11.07 11.73 17.51
C THR A 18 -11.75 11.34 16.18
N LEU A 19 -11.50 10.12 15.68
CA LEU A 19 -12.10 9.63 14.44
C LEU A 19 -13.62 9.56 14.55
N ASN A 20 -14.28 10.27 13.65
CA ASN A 20 -15.74 10.44 13.63
C ASN A 20 -16.30 10.42 12.19
N PRO A 21 -17.64 10.41 11.99
CA PRO A 21 -18.28 10.34 10.67
C PRO A 21 -18.08 11.57 9.76
N GLU A 22 -17.54 12.66 10.28
CA GLU A 22 -17.22 13.86 9.48
C GLU A 22 -15.80 13.83 8.88
N ASN A 23 -15.05 12.74 9.11
CA ASN A 23 -13.70 12.60 8.59
C ASN A 23 -13.66 12.76 7.06
N SER A 24 -12.91 13.74 6.56
CA SER A 24 -12.88 14.12 5.15
C SER A 24 -12.31 13.03 4.26
N VAL A 25 -11.26 12.33 4.70
CA VAL A 25 -10.61 11.25 3.92
C VAL A 25 -11.59 10.08 3.72
N MET A 26 -12.32 9.70 4.76
CA MET A 26 -13.34 8.65 4.65
C MET A 26 -14.50 9.06 3.75
N LYS A 27 -14.91 10.32 3.82
CA LYS A 27 -15.94 10.89 2.93
C LYS A 27 -15.49 10.89 1.46
N GLU A 28 -14.26 11.31 1.19
CA GLU A 28 -13.71 11.32 -0.16
C GLU A 28 -13.59 9.90 -0.73
N LEU A 29 -13.05 8.95 0.04
CA LEU A 29 -12.94 7.56 -0.37
C LEU A 29 -14.29 6.94 -0.71
N TYR A 30 -15.28 7.10 0.19
CA TYR A 30 -16.64 6.60 -0.01
C TYR A 30 -17.26 7.18 -1.29
N THR A 31 -17.18 8.49 -1.45
CA THR A 31 -17.72 9.20 -2.59
C THR A 31 -17.05 8.79 -3.90
N ALA A 32 -15.72 8.65 -3.90
CA ALA A 32 -14.95 8.24 -5.07
C ALA A 32 -15.32 6.81 -5.52
N CYS A 33 -15.47 5.88 -4.57
CA CYS A 33 -15.90 4.51 -4.88
C CYS A 33 -17.28 4.50 -5.55
N TYR A 34 -18.26 5.21 -5.01
CA TYR A 34 -19.61 5.25 -5.62
C TYR A 34 -19.64 5.99 -6.96
N LYS A 35 -18.81 7.01 -7.17
CA LYS A 35 -18.63 7.62 -8.50
C LYS A 35 -18.09 6.60 -9.51
N GLY A 36 -17.10 5.81 -9.10
CA GLY A 36 -16.54 4.75 -9.94
C GLY A 36 -17.55 3.65 -10.26
N ILE A 37 -18.31 3.19 -9.27
CA ILE A 37 -19.41 2.20 -9.45
C ILE A 37 -20.47 2.72 -10.43
N ARG A 38 -20.89 3.97 -10.27
CA ARG A 38 -21.85 4.60 -11.18
C ARG A 38 -21.31 4.66 -12.62
N ALA A 39 -20.04 5.02 -12.79
CA ALA A 39 -19.39 5.05 -14.11
C ALA A 39 -19.32 3.65 -14.74
N ALA A 40 -18.97 2.63 -13.97
CA ALA A 40 -18.93 1.25 -14.42
C ALA A 40 -20.34 0.76 -14.87
N TYR A 41 -21.37 1.08 -14.11
CA TYR A 41 -22.73 0.71 -14.51
C TYR A 41 -23.24 1.51 -15.70
N ALA A 42 -22.82 2.76 -15.88
CA ALA A 42 -23.10 3.50 -17.11
C ALA A 42 -22.51 2.79 -18.34
N VAL A 43 -21.29 2.26 -18.25
CA VAL A 43 -20.69 1.44 -19.32
C VAL A 43 -21.55 0.19 -19.58
N LYS A 44 -21.93 -0.56 -18.54
CA LYS A 44 -22.77 -1.76 -18.68
C LYS A 44 -24.11 -1.45 -19.36
N HIS A 45 -24.71 -0.30 -19.06
CA HIS A 45 -26.00 0.11 -19.58
C HIS A 45 -25.91 0.58 -21.05
N TYR A 46 -25.06 1.58 -21.30
CA TYR A 46 -24.99 2.20 -22.63
C TYR A 46 -24.21 1.36 -23.66
N ALA A 47 -23.39 0.42 -23.23
CA ALA A 47 -22.70 -0.49 -24.15
C ALA A 47 -23.68 -1.31 -25.01
N GLN A 48 -24.90 -1.56 -24.53
CA GLN A 48 -25.91 -2.33 -25.27
C GLN A 48 -26.33 -1.61 -26.57
N ASP A 49 -26.35 -0.30 -26.55
CA ASP A 49 -26.79 0.54 -27.68
C ASP A 49 -25.60 1.11 -28.48
N ALA A 50 -24.38 0.77 -28.09
CA ALA A 50 -23.17 1.28 -28.76
C ALA A 50 -22.94 0.59 -30.11
N GLU A 51 -22.72 1.37 -31.17
CA GLU A 51 -22.37 0.89 -32.52
C GLU A 51 -20.89 0.49 -32.60
N ILE A 52 -20.49 -0.55 -31.86
CA ILE A 52 -19.15 -1.10 -31.80
C ILE A 52 -19.20 -2.62 -32.00
N ASP A 53 -18.05 -3.22 -32.33
CA ASP A 53 -17.91 -4.66 -32.42
C ASP A 53 -18.35 -5.36 -31.13
N GLU A 54 -19.03 -6.52 -31.26
CA GLU A 54 -19.60 -7.25 -30.12
C GLU A 54 -18.54 -7.72 -29.14
N ILE A 55 -17.38 -8.16 -29.61
CA ILE A 55 -16.27 -8.61 -28.76
C ILE A 55 -15.74 -7.42 -27.95
N LEU A 56 -15.58 -6.29 -28.60
CA LEU A 56 -15.14 -5.05 -27.94
C LEU A 56 -16.16 -4.59 -26.91
N ARG A 57 -17.45 -4.64 -27.23
CA ARG A 57 -18.57 -4.32 -26.31
C ARG A 57 -18.49 -5.19 -25.06
N ASN A 58 -18.44 -6.51 -25.23
CA ASN A 58 -18.40 -7.46 -24.13
C ASN A 58 -17.14 -7.26 -23.28
N LYS A 59 -15.99 -6.98 -23.91
CA LYS A 59 -14.75 -6.66 -23.22
C LYS A 59 -14.89 -5.41 -22.32
N ARG A 60 -15.52 -4.33 -22.81
CA ARG A 60 -15.75 -3.11 -22.01
C ARG A 60 -16.72 -3.36 -20.84
N VAL A 61 -17.73 -4.20 -21.05
CA VAL A 61 -18.64 -4.60 -19.97
C VAL A 61 -17.92 -5.41 -18.90
N ASP A 62 -17.07 -6.35 -19.28
CA ASP A 62 -16.31 -7.15 -18.32
C ASP A 62 -15.28 -6.32 -17.54
N GLU A 63 -14.58 -5.39 -18.21
CA GLU A 63 -13.72 -4.41 -17.53
C GLU A 63 -14.51 -3.59 -16.50
N ALA A 64 -15.69 -3.12 -16.86
CA ALA A 64 -16.56 -2.36 -15.96
C ALA A 64 -17.02 -3.20 -14.75
N ARG A 65 -17.30 -4.50 -14.94
CA ARG A 65 -17.62 -5.42 -13.83
C ARG A 65 -16.45 -5.56 -12.86
N VAL A 66 -15.23 -5.74 -13.36
CA VAL A 66 -14.02 -5.84 -12.51
C VAL A 66 -13.79 -4.55 -11.74
N LEU A 67 -13.95 -3.39 -12.38
CA LEU A 67 -13.83 -2.09 -11.72
C LEU A 67 -14.88 -1.89 -10.63
N ALA A 68 -16.16 -2.20 -10.90
CA ALA A 68 -17.22 -2.10 -9.90
C ALA A 68 -16.96 -3.04 -8.72
N ALA A 69 -16.53 -4.29 -8.99
CA ALA A 69 -16.15 -5.26 -7.97
C ALA A 69 -15.00 -4.75 -7.09
N ASN A 70 -13.97 -4.11 -7.68
CA ASN A 70 -12.87 -3.52 -6.93
C ASN A 70 -13.32 -2.37 -6.02
N TYR A 71 -14.19 -1.48 -6.52
CA TYR A 71 -14.72 -0.40 -5.67
C TYR A 71 -15.57 -0.95 -4.52
N TYR A 72 -16.39 -1.97 -4.75
CA TYR A 72 -17.11 -2.64 -3.66
C TYR A 72 -16.18 -3.39 -2.72
N TYR A 73 -15.09 -3.97 -3.21
CA TYR A 73 -14.05 -4.57 -2.36
C TYR A 73 -13.43 -3.53 -1.40
N ILE A 74 -13.11 -2.34 -1.90
CA ILE A 74 -12.61 -1.23 -1.07
C ILE A 74 -13.66 -0.83 -0.04
N LEU A 75 -14.91 -0.64 -0.46
CA LEU A 75 -16.00 -0.24 0.41
C LEU A 75 -16.25 -1.26 1.53
N VAL A 76 -16.40 -2.54 1.20
CA VAL A 76 -16.72 -3.58 2.18
C VAL A 76 -15.59 -3.81 3.18
N ASN A 77 -14.33 -3.74 2.74
CA ASN A 77 -13.19 -3.87 3.64
C ASN A 77 -12.98 -2.65 4.54
N THR A 78 -13.45 -1.48 4.12
CA THR A 78 -13.29 -0.24 4.90
C THR A 78 -14.50 0.02 5.80
N PHE A 79 -15.71 -0.08 5.24
CA PHE A 79 -16.97 0.34 5.89
C PHE A 79 -17.89 -0.84 6.27
N GLY A 80 -17.55 -2.07 5.89
CA GLY A 80 -18.43 -3.23 6.10
C GLY A 80 -19.64 -3.24 5.18
N GLY A 81 -20.83 -3.41 5.73
CA GLY A 81 -22.07 -3.31 4.98
C GLY A 81 -22.27 -1.90 4.42
N VAL A 82 -22.67 -1.82 3.15
CA VAL A 82 -22.89 -0.55 2.43
C VAL A 82 -24.05 -0.70 1.44
N PRO A 83 -24.68 0.39 0.97
CA PRO A 83 -25.66 0.32 -0.09
C PRO A 83 -25.16 -0.40 -1.34
N LEU A 84 -25.86 -1.42 -1.77
CA LEU A 84 -25.51 -2.22 -2.92
C LEU A 84 -26.39 -1.85 -4.14
N MET A 85 -25.82 -1.08 -5.05
CA MET A 85 -26.42 -0.82 -6.36
C MET A 85 -25.98 -1.94 -7.31
N LYS A 86 -26.88 -2.47 -8.14
CA LYS A 86 -26.59 -3.57 -9.07
C LYS A 86 -26.75 -3.18 -10.54
N GLU A 87 -27.28 -2.00 -10.79
CA GLU A 87 -27.59 -1.52 -12.14
C GLU A 87 -27.41 -0.01 -12.26
N TYR A 88 -27.45 0.47 -13.49
CA TYR A 88 -27.40 1.90 -13.79
C TYR A 88 -28.69 2.59 -13.34
N VAL A 89 -28.53 3.70 -12.67
CA VAL A 89 -29.63 4.53 -12.15
C VAL A 89 -29.86 5.69 -13.10
N ALA A 90 -30.87 5.59 -13.94
CA ALA A 90 -31.22 6.63 -14.92
C ALA A 90 -31.96 7.83 -14.29
N ASN A 91 -32.73 7.59 -13.23
CA ASN A 91 -33.50 8.61 -12.55
C ASN A 91 -32.95 8.86 -11.14
N ALA A 92 -33.18 10.07 -10.60
CA ALA A 92 -32.82 10.36 -9.23
C ALA A 92 -33.50 9.39 -8.27
N GLN A 93 -32.72 8.62 -7.54
CA GLN A 93 -33.19 7.82 -6.41
C GLN A 93 -32.64 8.44 -5.14
N THR A 94 -33.52 8.58 -4.15
CA THR A 94 -33.21 9.27 -2.90
C THR A 94 -32.74 8.34 -1.79
N GLY A 95 -32.73 7.01 -2.03
CA GLY A 95 -32.26 6.07 -1.03
C GLY A 95 -31.99 4.66 -1.54
N TYR A 96 -31.01 4.04 -0.90
CA TYR A 96 -30.67 2.63 -0.99
C TYR A 96 -30.42 2.09 0.42
N PRO A 97 -31.04 0.97 0.82
CA PRO A 97 -30.80 0.42 2.15
C PRO A 97 -29.33 -0.06 2.26
N LYS A 98 -28.79 0.04 3.45
CA LYS A 98 -27.50 -0.61 3.78
C LYS A 98 -27.65 -2.11 3.63
N SER A 99 -26.82 -2.73 2.80
CA SER A 99 -26.76 -4.17 2.63
C SER A 99 -25.85 -4.78 3.69
N ALA A 100 -26.12 -6.02 4.06
CA ALA A 100 -25.24 -6.75 4.96
C ALA A 100 -23.87 -7.01 4.30
N ILE A 101 -22.82 -7.10 5.10
CA ILE A 101 -21.44 -7.37 4.63
C ILE A 101 -21.37 -8.63 3.75
N GLY A 102 -22.14 -9.68 4.12
CA GLY A 102 -22.20 -10.93 3.37
C GLY A 102 -22.80 -10.79 1.98
N ASP A 103 -23.81 -9.91 1.82
CA ASP A 103 -24.46 -9.65 0.53
C ASP A 103 -23.52 -8.87 -0.40
N VAL A 104 -22.73 -7.95 0.14
CA VAL A 104 -21.73 -7.21 -0.63
C VAL A 104 -20.63 -8.15 -1.12
N TYR A 105 -20.10 -9.02 -0.27
CA TYR A 105 -19.12 -10.03 -0.70
C TYR A 105 -19.71 -11.01 -1.71
N ALA A 106 -20.96 -11.47 -1.52
CA ALA A 106 -21.61 -12.37 -2.45
C ALA A 106 -21.74 -11.75 -3.85
N TYR A 107 -22.09 -10.48 -3.91
CA TYR A 107 -22.18 -9.73 -5.17
C TYR A 107 -20.83 -9.58 -5.87
N ILE A 108 -19.77 -9.22 -5.13
CA ILE A 108 -18.41 -9.11 -5.69
C ILE A 108 -17.94 -10.45 -6.26
N ILE A 109 -18.15 -11.53 -5.51
CA ILE A 109 -17.77 -12.89 -5.91
C ILE A 109 -18.53 -13.28 -7.16
N GLU A 110 -19.84 -13.10 -7.22
CA GLU A 110 -20.68 -13.44 -8.36
C GLU A 110 -20.23 -12.71 -9.66
N GLU A 111 -20.00 -11.39 -9.59
CA GLU A 111 -19.53 -10.62 -10.75
C GLU A 111 -18.16 -11.10 -11.23
N LEU A 112 -17.23 -11.36 -10.31
CA LEU A 112 -15.87 -11.82 -10.67
C LEU A 112 -15.84 -13.27 -11.13
N GLU A 113 -16.60 -14.19 -10.51
CA GLU A 113 -16.74 -15.59 -10.99
C GLU A 113 -17.30 -15.61 -12.41
N ASN A 114 -18.27 -14.75 -12.71
CA ASN A 114 -18.85 -14.64 -14.05
C ASN A 114 -17.81 -14.16 -15.07
N VAL A 115 -17.04 -13.10 -14.75
CA VAL A 115 -15.97 -12.62 -15.64
C VAL A 115 -14.89 -13.68 -15.86
N VAL A 116 -14.51 -14.41 -14.80
CA VAL A 116 -13.45 -15.44 -14.88
C VAL A 116 -13.91 -16.64 -15.71
N ALA A 117 -15.19 -17.03 -15.64
CA ALA A 117 -15.73 -18.19 -16.32
C ALA A 117 -16.14 -17.91 -17.77
N ASN A 118 -16.73 -16.75 -18.03
CA ASN A 118 -17.45 -16.45 -19.26
C ASN A 118 -16.96 -15.16 -19.96
N GLY A 119 -16.06 -14.40 -19.32
CA GLY A 119 -15.60 -13.12 -19.83
C GLY A 119 -14.68 -13.23 -21.02
N VAL A 120 -14.54 -12.10 -21.72
CA VAL A 120 -13.74 -11.97 -22.96
C VAL A 120 -12.52 -11.05 -22.75
N LEU A 121 -12.10 -10.88 -21.49
CA LEU A 121 -10.91 -10.08 -21.19
C LEU A 121 -9.63 -10.72 -21.73
N GLU A 122 -8.67 -9.87 -22.11
CA GLU A 122 -7.31 -10.34 -22.37
C GLU A 122 -6.73 -11.01 -21.15
N LYS A 123 -5.77 -11.91 -21.37
CA LYS A 123 -5.22 -12.74 -20.31
C LYS A 123 -4.48 -11.94 -19.26
N SER A 124 -3.65 -10.98 -19.68
CA SER A 124 -2.85 -10.14 -18.79
C SER A 124 -3.05 -8.66 -19.09
N THR A 125 -2.66 -7.81 -18.15
CA THR A 125 -2.72 -6.35 -18.29
C THR A 125 -1.88 -5.86 -19.48
N ALA A 126 -0.66 -6.39 -19.65
CA ALA A 126 0.19 -6.04 -20.80
C ALA A 126 -0.48 -6.35 -22.15
N GLN A 127 -1.21 -7.47 -22.27
CA GLN A 127 -1.97 -7.81 -23.47
C GLN A 127 -3.20 -6.92 -23.67
N ASN A 128 -3.72 -6.32 -22.60
CA ASN A 128 -4.89 -5.46 -22.63
C ASN A 128 -4.56 -3.97 -22.82
N GLY A 129 -3.34 -3.63 -23.10
CA GLY A 129 -2.89 -2.26 -23.35
C GLY A 129 -2.73 -1.43 -22.09
N GLY A 130 -1.94 -1.94 -21.15
CA GLY A 130 -1.61 -1.27 -19.89
C GLY A 130 -2.79 -1.22 -18.92
N GLY A 131 -2.75 -0.52 -17.83
CA GLY A 131 -3.70 -0.36 -16.70
C GLY A 131 -5.16 -0.85 -16.79
N ARG A 132 -5.55 -1.48 -17.88
CA ARG A 132 -6.90 -2.02 -18.08
C ARG A 132 -7.06 -3.36 -17.36
N ALA A 133 -8.26 -3.59 -16.81
CA ALA A 133 -8.57 -4.87 -16.18
C ALA A 133 -8.38 -6.05 -17.15
N SER A 134 -7.77 -7.11 -16.67
CA SER A 134 -7.47 -8.35 -17.39
C SER A 134 -8.12 -9.56 -16.71
N LEU A 135 -8.09 -10.71 -17.34
CA LEU A 135 -8.55 -11.95 -16.73
C LEU A 135 -7.73 -12.32 -15.49
N GLU A 136 -6.43 -12.03 -15.50
CA GLU A 136 -5.55 -12.28 -14.34
C GLU A 136 -5.82 -11.30 -13.20
N SER A 137 -6.08 -10.02 -13.50
CA SER A 137 -6.51 -9.06 -12.45
C SER A 137 -7.86 -9.43 -11.84
N ALA A 138 -8.81 -9.90 -12.65
CA ALA A 138 -10.09 -10.40 -12.16
C ALA A 138 -9.93 -11.62 -11.23
N ARG A 139 -9.08 -12.61 -11.59
CA ARG A 139 -8.77 -13.75 -10.75
C ARG A 139 -8.05 -13.37 -9.46
N ALA A 140 -7.07 -12.49 -9.54
CA ALA A 140 -6.33 -12.03 -8.36
C ALA A 140 -7.25 -11.25 -7.40
N LEU A 141 -8.14 -10.41 -7.91
CA LEU A 141 -9.15 -9.72 -7.10
C LEU A 141 -10.16 -10.70 -6.50
N LEU A 142 -10.56 -11.74 -7.24
CA LEU A 142 -11.44 -12.80 -6.73
C LEU A 142 -10.78 -13.57 -5.59
N ALA A 143 -9.51 -13.96 -5.72
CA ALA A 143 -8.75 -14.61 -4.65
C ALA A 143 -8.66 -13.73 -3.39
N LYS A 144 -8.36 -12.45 -3.57
CA LYS A 144 -8.32 -11.44 -2.52
C LYS A 144 -9.68 -11.26 -1.83
N THR A 145 -10.77 -11.29 -2.61
CA THR A 145 -12.14 -11.20 -2.12
C THR A 145 -12.55 -12.43 -1.32
N TYR A 146 -12.26 -13.64 -1.82
CA TYR A 146 -12.50 -14.85 -1.07
C TYR A 146 -11.76 -14.89 0.26
N LEU A 147 -10.49 -14.47 0.27
CA LEU A 147 -9.70 -14.41 1.51
C LEU A 147 -10.34 -13.46 2.53
N ALA A 148 -10.74 -12.25 2.11
CA ALA A 148 -11.38 -11.28 3.00
C ALA A 148 -12.74 -11.78 3.50
N ALA A 149 -13.57 -12.31 2.60
CA ALA A 149 -14.88 -12.87 2.95
C ALA A 149 -14.78 -14.09 3.90
N ALA A 150 -13.74 -14.94 3.72
CA ALA A 150 -13.50 -16.08 4.60
C ALA A 150 -13.27 -15.64 6.06
N TRP A 151 -12.50 -14.58 6.26
CA TRP A 151 -12.25 -14.02 7.58
C TRP A 151 -13.46 -13.28 8.16
N ASP A 152 -14.09 -12.40 7.38
CA ASP A 152 -15.16 -11.54 7.87
C ASP A 152 -16.46 -12.30 8.14
N LEU A 153 -16.71 -13.37 7.40
CA LEU A 153 -17.93 -14.19 7.50
C LEU A 153 -17.70 -15.53 8.23
N ASP A 154 -16.48 -15.81 8.70
CA ASP A 154 -16.07 -17.10 9.28
C ASP A 154 -16.38 -18.32 8.35
N LYS A 155 -16.31 -18.11 7.01
CA LYS A 155 -16.60 -19.15 6.00
C LYS A 155 -15.32 -19.89 5.60
N LYS A 156 -15.07 -21.02 6.22
CA LYS A 156 -13.85 -21.82 6.01
C LYS A 156 -13.65 -22.27 4.56
N GLU A 157 -14.73 -22.59 3.84
CA GLU A 157 -14.68 -23.00 2.44
C GLU A 157 -14.10 -21.92 1.51
N TYR A 158 -14.21 -20.65 1.87
CA TYR A 158 -13.65 -19.55 1.09
C TYR A 158 -12.12 -19.48 1.18
N PHE A 159 -11.50 -19.99 2.25
CA PHE A 159 -10.03 -20.12 2.27
C PHE A 159 -9.53 -21.07 1.19
N SER A 160 -10.19 -22.23 1.00
CA SER A 160 -9.82 -23.17 -0.06
C SER A 160 -10.03 -22.57 -1.45
N LYS A 161 -11.13 -21.84 -1.65
CA LYS A 161 -11.39 -21.12 -2.91
C LYS A 161 -10.36 -20.02 -3.16
N ALA A 162 -9.98 -19.22 -2.14
CA ALA A 162 -8.96 -18.22 -2.25
C ALA A 162 -7.61 -18.80 -2.66
N ALA A 163 -7.20 -19.91 -2.02
CA ALA A 163 -5.95 -20.59 -2.33
C ALA A 163 -5.91 -21.11 -3.78
N GLN A 164 -6.98 -21.79 -4.21
CA GLN A 164 -7.06 -22.33 -5.58
C GLN A 164 -7.06 -21.21 -6.62
N THR A 165 -7.86 -20.17 -6.42
CA THR A 165 -7.95 -19.04 -7.35
C THR A 165 -6.63 -18.28 -7.42
N ALA A 166 -5.90 -18.12 -6.31
CA ALA A 166 -4.57 -17.54 -6.29
C ALA A 166 -3.58 -18.43 -7.06
N ASP A 167 -3.63 -19.75 -6.89
CA ASP A 167 -2.77 -20.67 -7.62
C ASP A 167 -3.03 -20.68 -9.12
N ASP A 168 -4.26 -20.43 -9.58
CA ASP A 168 -4.57 -20.27 -11.01
C ASP A 168 -3.85 -19.05 -11.64
N VAL A 169 -3.56 -18.03 -10.85
CA VAL A 169 -2.72 -16.88 -11.26
C VAL A 169 -1.24 -17.25 -11.20
N ILE A 170 -0.81 -17.85 -10.10
CA ILE A 170 0.60 -18.23 -9.83
C ILE A 170 1.11 -19.27 -10.85
N ALA A 171 0.30 -20.26 -11.24
CA ALA A 171 0.70 -21.37 -12.10
C ALA A 171 1.35 -20.94 -13.43
N LYS A 172 1.16 -19.71 -13.86
CA LYS A 172 1.64 -19.16 -15.13
C LYS A 172 2.71 -18.07 -14.96
N ARG A 173 3.09 -17.74 -13.72
CA ARG A 173 4.00 -16.68 -13.36
C ARG A 173 4.90 -17.09 -12.21
N SER A 174 6.09 -16.52 -12.13
CA SER A 174 7.02 -16.75 -11.03
C SER A 174 7.69 -15.45 -10.59
N LEU A 175 8.10 -15.38 -9.34
CA LEU A 175 8.82 -14.25 -8.76
C LEU A 175 10.30 -14.34 -9.15
N VAL A 176 10.61 -13.95 -10.39
CA VAL A 176 11.96 -14.02 -10.94
C VAL A 176 12.66 -12.66 -11.04
N THR A 177 11.90 -11.59 -11.03
CA THR A 177 12.46 -10.23 -11.11
C THR A 177 13.09 -9.85 -9.77
N PRO A 178 14.37 -9.42 -9.75
CA PRO A 178 14.96 -8.85 -8.54
C PRO A 178 14.10 -7.71 -8.00
N PHE A 179 13.90 -7.68 -6.67
CA PHE A 179 13.00 -6.69 -6.06
C PHE A 179 13.40 -5.24 -6.42
N ALA A 180 14.70 -4.96 -6.50
CA ALA A 180 15.21 -3.64 -6.90
C ALA A 180 14.78 -3.21 -8.30
N ASN A 181 14.60 -4.16 -9.22
CA ASN A 181 14.22 -3.86 -10.60
C ASN A 181 12.72 -3.50 -10.73
N LEU A 182 11.90 -3.92 -9.78
CA LEU A 182 10.49 -3.56 -9.73
C LEU A 182 10.27 -2.10 -9.31
N TRP A 183 11.16 -1.59 -8.44
CA TRP A 183 10.97 -0.29 -7.77
C TRP A 183 12.00 0.75 -8.22
N ARG A 184 12.34 0.75 -9.49
CA ARG A 184 13.29 1.71 -10.05
C ARG A 184 12.62 3.07 -10.27
N ALA A 185 13.29 4.13 -9.79
CA ALA A 185 12.78 5.50 -9.90
C ALA A 185 12.71 6.02 -11.36
N ASP A 186 13.35 5.31 -12.30
CA ASP A 186 13.42 5.66 -13.72
C ASP A 186 12.32 5.03 -14.59
N TYR A 187 11.25 4.51 -13.97
CA TYR A 187 10.09 3.86 -14.59
C TYR A 187 10.38 2.52 -15.28
N SER A 188 11.64 2.09 -15.38
CA SER A 188 11.98 0.84 -16.09
C SER A 188 11.43 -0.44 -15.44
N GLY A 189 10.84 -0.32 -14.25
CA GLY A 189 10.15 -1.42 -13.56
C GLY A 189 8.64 -1.44 -13.74
N ASP A 190 8.02 -0.33 -14.17
CA ASP A 190 6.57 -0.16 -14.11
C ASP A 190 5.82 -1.14 -15.03
N ASP A 191 6.36 -1.44 -16.20
CA ASP A 191 5.79 -2.44 -17.14
C ASP A 191 6.11 -3.91 -16.78
N ASN A 192 6.56 -4.19 -15.55
CA ASN A 192 6.95 -5.56 -15.19
C ASN A 192 5.75 -6.50 -15.05
N GLU A 193 5.89 -7.72 -15.59
CA GLU A 193 4.82 -8.72 -15.54
C GLU A 193 4.41 -9.15 -14.12
N GLU A 194 5.21 -8.88 -13.08
CA GLU A 194 4.83 -9.12 -11.69
C GLU A 194 3.78 -8.12 -11.18
N PHE A 195 3.56 -7.01 -11.88
CA PHE A 195 2.45 -6.11 -11.63
C PHE A 195 1.22 -6.59 -12.42
N ILE A 196 0.24 -7.11 -11.69
CA ILE A 196 -0.94 -7.77 -12.28
C ILE A 196 -1.99 -6.75 -12.68
N TRP A 197 -2.09 -5.66 -11.92
CA TRP A 197 -3.04 -4.59 -12.18
C TRP A 197 -2.57 -3.28 -11.58
N ASP A 198 -2.60 -2.23 -12.40
CA ASP A 198 -2.05 -0.92 -12.09
C ASP A 198 -3.04 0.19 -12.41
N VAL A 199 -2.86 1.34 -11.75
CA VAL A 199 -3.32 2.64 -12.23
C VAL A 199 -2.13 3.28 -12.92
N GLU A 200 -2.20 3.38 -14.23
CA GLU A 200 -1.13 3.94 -15.03
C GLU A 200 -1.11 5.46 -15.00
N TYR A 201 0.07 5.99 -14.88
CA TYR A 201 0.37 7.40 -15.00
C TYR A 201 1.44 7.59 -16.09
N ASP A 202 1.39 8.69 -16.80
CA ASP A 202 2.37 9.05 -17.82
C ASP A 202 2.82 10.50 -17.65
N TYR A 203 4.11 10.68 -17.44
CA TYR A 203 4.70 12.00 -17.28
C TYR A 203 4.41 12.93 -18.46
N ALA A 204 4.49 12.43 -19.69
CA ALA A 204 4.26 13.23 -20.89
C ALA A 204 2.80 13.69 -21.00
N THR A 205 1.86 12.81 -20.69
CA THR A 205 0.42 13.13 -20.66
C THR A 205 0.08 14.01 -19.47
N ALA A 206 0.63 13.71 -18.29
CA ALA A 206 0.37 14.41 -17.05
C ALA A 206 0.81 15.88 -17.09
N THR A 207 1.95 16.19 -17.69
CA THR A 207 2.45 17.57 -17.83
C THR A 207 1.60 18.44 -18.76
N ASN A 208 0.80 17.83 -19.63
CA ASN A 208 -0.11 18.52 -20.54
C ASN A 208 -1.54 18.67 -19.98
N THR A 209 -1.83 18.12 -18.80
CA THR A 209 -3.14 18.18 -18.16
C THR A 209 -3.04 18.77 -16.76
N VAL A 210 -4.07 19.46 -16.31
CA VAL A 210 -4.12 20.12 -14.98
C VAL A 210 -4.15 19.13 -13.81
N SER A 211 -4.28 17.84 -14.06
CA SER A 211 -4.53 16.79 -13.05
C SER A 211 -3.64 15.57 -13.19
N GLY A 212 -2.44 15.70 -13.71
CA GLY A 212 -1.54 14.57 -13.86
C GLY A 212 -0.79 14.22 -12.58
N GLY A 213 -0.63 12.94 -12.31
CA GLY A 213 0.19 12.42 -11.23
C GLY A 213 -0.47 12.38 -9.85
N HIS A 214 0.31 11.99 -8.85
CA HIS A 214 -0.12 11.80 -7.46
C HIS A 214 0.99 12.15 -6.46
N PRO A 215 0.69 12.37 -5.17
CA PRO A 215 1.69 12.79 -4.18
C PRO A 215 2.34 11.61 -3.43
N TRP A 216 2.32 10.39 -3.96
CA TRP A 216 2.65 9.17 -3.20
C TRP A 216 4.06 9.20 -2.62
N SER A 217 5.09 9.49 -3.43
CA SER A 217 6.45 9.54 -2.95
C SER A 217 6.66 10.65 -1.92
N SER A 218 6.00 11.80 -2.09
CA SER A 218 6.13 12.90 -1.15
C SER A 218 5.56 12.58 0.23
N PHE A 219 4.57 11.70 0.32
CA PHE A 219 4.00 11.25 1.59
C PHE A 219 4.97 10.39 2.40
N TYR A 220 5.79 9.59 1.74
CA TYR A 220 6.73 8.66 2.38
C TYR A 220 8.15 9.20 2.51
N CYS A 221 8.46 10.33 1.88
CA CYS A 221 9.75 10.97 1.99
C CYS A 221 9.89 11.77 3.28
N ASN A 222 10.98 11.54 3.99
CA ASN A 222 11.39 12.35 5.12
C ASN A 222 12.35 13.43 4.65
N HIS A 223 11.95 14.69 4.54
CA HIS A 223 12.82 15.84 4.30
C HIS A 223 14.15 15.53 3.58
N ILE A 224 14.04 14.88 2.43
CA ILE A 224 15.19 14.56 1.61
C ILE A 224 15.67 15.86 1.00
N GLY A 225 16.83 16.31 1.43
CA GLY A 225 17.55 17.35 0.77
C GLY A 225 17.20 18.76 1.10
N GLY A 226 16.49 19.07 2.13
CA GLY A 226 16.30 20.44 2.59
C GLY A 226 15.39 21.29 1.69
N GLN A 227 15.39 22.59 1.94
CA GLN A 227 14.46 23.55 1.33
C GLN A 227 15.00 24.18 0.04
N GLU A 228 15.97 23.56 -0.60
CA GLU A 228 16.65 24.14 -1.76
C GLU A 228 16.23 23.48 -3.07
N ASP A 229 16.48 24.16 -4.18
CA ASP A 229 15.99 23.79 -5.51
C ASP A 229 16.43 22.38 -6.02
N HIS A 230 17.35 21.75 -5.33
CA HIS A 230 17.89 20.42 -5.69
C HIS A 230 17.38 19.28 -4.77
N GLY A 231 16.51 19.60 -3.81
CA GLY A 231 15.90 18.63 -2.93
C GLY A 231 14.56 18.14 -3.43
N LYS A 232 14.12 16.99 -2.92
CA LYS A 232 12.79 16.45 -3.20
C LYS A 232 11.74 17.12 -2.32
N GLY A 233 10.64 17.53 -2.92
CA GLY A 233 9.45 18.01 -2.20
C GLY A 233 8.86 16.87 -1.37
N SER A 234 8.78 17.08 -0.05
CA SER A 234 8.34 16.06 0.90
C SER A 234 7.29 16.64 1.82
N THR A 235 6.27 15.84 2.13
CA THR A 235 5.28 16.15 3.16
C THR A 235 5.54 15.38 4.45
N SER A 236 6.34 14.32 4.40
CA SER A 236 6.64 13.43 5.52
C SER A 236 5.39 12.94 6.25
N ALA A 237 4.33 12.67 5.47
CA ALA A 237 3.03 12.32 6.03
C ALA A 237 3.04 10.94 6.70
N PHE A 238 3.86 10.02 6.17
CA PHE A 238 3.99 8.66 6.69
C PHE A 238 5.45 8.34 7.02
N ILE A 239 5.69 7.98 8.26
CA ILE A 239 6.99 7.56 8.76
C ILE A 239 6.96 6.08 9.10
N ALA A 240 8.02 5.35 8.75
CA ALA A 240 8.18 3.97 9.18
C ALA A 240 8.33 3.92 10.71
N THR A 241 7.53 3.08 11.37
CA THR A 241 7.81 2.78 12.78
C THR A 241 9.08 1.95 12.87
N LEU A 242 9.78 2.05 13.99
CA LEU A 242 10.96 1.21 14.21
C LEU A 242 10.62 -0.28 14.08
N HIS A 243 9.48 -0.71 14.60
CA HIS A 243 9.04 -2.10 14.47
C HIS A 243 8.90 -2.53 13.00
N ALA A 244 8.45 -1.63 12.12
CA ALA A 244 8.39 -1.92 10.69
C ALA A 244 9.78 -2.13 10.09
N LEU A 245 10.78 -1.37 10.52
CA LEU A 245 12.18 -1.56 10.11
C LEU A 245 12.75 -2.87 10.64
N GLN A 246 12.42 -3.24 11.89
CA GLN A 246 12.86 -4.48 12.52
C GLN A 246 12.25 -5.76 11.93
N TYR A 247 11.22 -5.66 11.11
CA TYR A 247 10.70 -6.82 10.37
C TYR A 247 11.67 -7.32 9.31
N PHE A 248 12.46 -6.44 8.72
CA PHE A 248 13.45 -6.82 7.71
C PHE A 248 14.67 -7.46 8.37
N GLU A 249 14.95 -8.69 8.00
CA GLU A 249 16.08 -9.46 8.53
C GLU A 249 17.40 -8.98 7.91
N LYS A 250 18.52 -9.24 8.57
CA LYS A 250 19.84 -8.98 7.98
C LYS A 250 19.99 -9.79 6.69
N GLY A 251 20.29 -9.10 5.60
CA GLY A 251 20.41 -9.72 4.27
C GLY A 251 19.11 -9.68 3.44
N ASP A 252 18.01 -9.15 3.98
CA ASP A 252 16.80 -8.90 3.20
C ASP A 252 17.04 -7.78 2.18
N VAL A 253 17.13 -8.14 0.90
CA VAL A 253 17.43 -7.17 -0.17
C VAL A 253 16.35 -6.11 -0.34
N ARG A 254 15.16 -6.32 0.22
CA ARG A 254 14.05 -5.34 0.18
C ARG A 254 14.29 -4.15 1.09
N TYR A 255 15.12 -4.29 2.14
CA TYR A 255 15.39 -3.20 3.07
C TYR A 255 15.95 -1.98 2.35
N GLU A 256 17.04 -2.16 1.60
CA GLU A 256 17.73 -1.08 0.91
C GLU A 256 16.96 -0.54 -0.31
N VAL A 257 16.05 -1.34 -0.87
CA VAL A 257 15.12 -0.88 -1.90
C VAL A 257 13.98 -0.06 -1.31
N THR A 258 13.56 -0.38 -0.10
CA THR A 258 12.44 0.29 0.56
C THR A 258 12.87 1.56 1.29
N PHE A 259 14.07 1.56 1.91
CA PHE A 259 14.54 2.65 2.76
C PHE A 259 15.89 3.19 2.31
N MET A 260 16.06 4.50 2.44
CA MET A 260 17.36 5.12 2.26
C MET A 260 18.21 4.93 3.49
N LYS A 261 19.43 4.47 3.30
CA LYS A 261 20.46 4.44 4.34
C LYS A 261 21.37 5.67 4.28
N GLU A 262 21.67 6.16 3.10
CA GLU A 262 22.57 7.28 2.87
C GLU A 262 21.83 8.46 2.26
N LEU A 263 21.99 9.63 2.86
CA LEU A 263 21.38 10.86 2.37
C LEU A 263 22.48 11.87 2.02
N PRO A 264 22.64 12.22 0.73
CA PRO A 264 23.61 13.19 0.28
C PRO A 264 23.42 14.58 0.90
N ASP A 265 24.52 15.31 1.13
CA ASP A 265 24.50 16.72 1.49
C ASP A 265 24.38 17.58 0.23
N ILE A 266 23.15 17.79 -0.21
CA ILE A 266 22.86 18.55 -1.41
C ILE A 266 23.20 20.05 -1.32
N VAL A 267 23.32 20.59 -0.12
CA VAL A 267 23.71 22.01 0.08
C VAL A 267 25.16 22.23 -0.33
N THR A 268 26.02 21.25 0.01
CA THR A 268 27.45 21.31 -0.32
C THR A 268 27.71 20.96 -1.79
N ALA A 269 26.82 20.21 -2.40
CA ALA A 269 26.95 19.72 -3.77
C ALA A 269 25.83 20.26 -4.69
N SER A 270 25.65 21.54 -4.68
CA SER A 270 24.57 22.29 -5.35
C SER A 270 24.40 22.08 -6.86
N ASN A 271 25.23 21.26 -7.49
CA ASN A 271 25.19 20.99 -8.94
C ASN A 271 24.51 19.65 -9.30
N TYR A 272 24.00 18.91 -8.30
CA TYR A 272 23.41 17.59 -8.52
C TYR A 272 21.99 17.54 -8.02
N TRP A 273 21.15 16.94 -8.80
CA TRP A 273 19.83 16.56 -8.36
C TRP A 273 19.91 15.37 -7.40
N TYR A 274 18.96 15.25 -6.50
CA TYR A 274 18.86 14.18 -5.50
C TYR A 274 19.04 12.78 -6.10
N TRP A 275 18.41 12.44 -7.21
CA TRP A 275 18.52 11.12 -7.86
C TRP A 275 19.76 10.94 -8.72
N ASP A 276 20.47 11.96 -9.11
CA ASP A 276 21.76 11.80 -9.78
C ASP A 276 22.77 11.08 -8.86
N TRP A 277 22.54 11.18 -7.55
CA TRP A 277 23.38 10.58 -6.53
C TRP A 277 22.83 9.27 -6.03
N TYR A 278 21.56 9.01 -6.30
CA TYR A 278 20.86 7.90 -5.76
C TYR A 278 20.89 6.73 -6.74
N LYS A 279 21.85 5.84 -6.54
CA LYS A 279 21.96 4.62 -7.34
C LYS A 279 21.55 3.42 -6.52
N ASN A 280 20.75 2.55 -7.12
CA ASN A 280 20.25 1.34 -6.47
C ASN A 280 21.40 0.47 -5.95
N GLY A 281 21.52 0.37 -4.62
CA GLY A 281 22.48 -0.50 -3.96
C GLY A 281 23.95 -0.08 -4.04
N GLU A 282 24.26 1.10 -4.57
CA GLU A 282 25.63 1.62 -4.57
C GLU A 282 25.86 2.52 -3.36
N THR A 283 27.00 2.35 -2.73
CA THR A 283 27.49 3.24 -1.69
C THR A 283 28.04 4.51 -2.32
N PHE A 284 27.62 5.67 -1.83
CA PHE A 284 28.12 6.94 -2.33
C PHE A 284 29.59 7.16 -1.89
N ILE A 285 30.47 7.33 -2.85
CA ILE A 285 31.90 7.61 -2.66
C ILE A 285 32.24 8.94 -3.34
N GLY A 286 33.06 9.76 -2.67
CA GLY A 286 33.46 11.08 -3.17
C GLY A 286 32.37 12.15 -3.04
N ILE A 287 31.31 11.89 -2.31
CA ILE A 287 30.16 12.78 -2.14
C ILE A 287 29.90 12.97 -0.64
N PRO A 288 29.84 14.21 -0.15
CA PRO A 288 29.46 14.49 1.24
C PRO A 288 28.06 13.95 1.55
N LEU A 289 27.95 13.26 2.68
CA LEU A 289 26.69 12.74 3.16
C LEU A 289 26.22 13.53 4.37
N LYS A 290 24.95 13.92 4.36
CA LYS A 290 24.32 14.64 5.46
C LYS A 290 23.89 13.72 6.58
N ARG A 291 23.32 12.58 6.23
CA ARG A 291 22.81 11.59 7.17
C ARG A 291 23.13 10.16 6.74
N TYR A 292 23.31 9.32 7.73
CA TYR A 292 23.37 7.87 7.58
C TYR A 292 22.39 7.24 8.55
N TYR A 293 21.53 6.37 8.03
CA TYR A 293 20.54 5.60 8.77
C TYR A 293 20.96 4.14 8.80
N PRO A 294 21.82 3.72 9.75
CA PRO A 294 22.18 2.33 9.90
C PRO A 294 20.94 1.47 10.07
N ALA A 295 20.90 0.30 9.43
CA ALA A 295 19.84 -0.66 9.67
C ALA A 295 19.86 -1.10 11.14
N TRP A 296 18.71 -1.49 11.67
CA TRP A 296 18.55 -1.84 13.09
C TRP A 296 19.50 -2.95 13.58
N TYR A 297 20.06 -3.75 12.68
CA TYR A 297 21.00 -4.84 12.95
C TYR A 297 22.48 -4.45 12.73
N GLU A 298 22.77 -3.26 12.27
CA GLU A 298 24.17 -2.79 12.09
C GLU A 298 24.75 -2.37 13.44
N THR A 299 25.99 -2.79 13.63
CA THR A 299 26.76 -2.55 14.86
C THR A 299 27.60 -1.27 14.74
N GLU A 300 28.22 -0.84 15.83
CA GLU A 300 29.20 0.25 15.80
C GLU A 300 30.39 -0.09 14.88
N GLU A 301 30.79 -1.37 14.83
CA GLU A 301 31.87 -1.82 13.92
C GLU A 301 31.45 -1.68 12.45
N ASP A 302 30.18 -2.00 12.12
CA ASP A 302 29.63 -1.82 10.77
C ASP A 302 29.63 -0.32 10.40
N ILE A 303 29.26 0.56 11.33
CA ILE A 303 29.26 2.02 11.14
C ILE A 303 30.68 2.57 10.93
N GLU A 304 31.66 2.13 11.74
CA GLU A 304 33.04 2.55 11.59
C GLU A 304 33.66 2.02 10.27
N ALA A 305 33.33 0.79 9.88
CA ALA A 305 33.71 0.26 8.58
C ALA A 305 33.13 1.09 7.43
N TRP A 306 31.85 1.48 7.56
CA TRP A 306 31.20 2.38 6.60
C TRP A 306 31.90 3.75 6.54
N LYS A 307 32.25 4.38 7.67
CA LYS A 307 33.00 5.65 7.69
C LYS A 307 34.36 5.53 7.01
N ALA A 308 35.04 4.39 7.19
CA ALA A 308 36.34 4.14 6.62
C ALA A 308 36.35 4.02 5.08
N LEU A 309 35.20 3.80 4.43
CA LEU A 309 35.09 3.77 2.97
C LEU A 309 35.35 5.15 2.33
N ASP A 310 34.98 6.22 3.01
CA ASP A 310 35.17 7.59 2.53
C ASP A 310 35.30 8.59 3.70
N PRO A 311 36.43 8.58 4.43
CA PRO A 311 36.58 9.31 5.68
C PRO A 311 36.37 10.83 5.52
N GLU A 312 36.78 11.41 4.41
CA GLU A 312 36.68 12.85 4.18
C GLU A 312 35.23 13.33 4.00
N ASN A 313 34.43 12.57 3.26
CA ASN A 313 33.05 12.94 2.97
C ASN A 313 32.06 12.47 4.05
N ARG A 314 32.47 11.59 4.98
CA ARG A 314 31.62 11.02 6.05
C ARG A 314 31.93 11.55 7.44
N LYS A 315 32.96 12.36 7.61
CA LYS A 315 33.38 12.89 8.93
C LYS A 315 32.32 13.77 9.61
N SER A 316 31.49 14.43 8.85
CA SER A 316 30.44 15.33 9.34
C SER A 316 29.02 14.77 9.17
N THR A 317 28.91 13.49 8.77
CA THR A 317 27.62 12.83 8.57
C THR A 317 26.94 12.59 9.92
N TRP A 318 25.68 12.93 10.03
CA TRP A 318 24.86 12.55 11.18
C TRP A 318 24.53 11.05 11.11
N ILE A 319 24.91 10.33 12.13
CA ILE A 319 24.58 8.91 12.26
C ILE A 319 23.31 8.80 13.09
N LEU A 320 22.29 8.17 12.51
CA LEU A 320 20.94 8.03 13.10
C LEU A 320 20.59 6.54 13.25
N PRO A 321 21.22 5.81 14.20
CA PRO A 321 21.00 4.37 14.33
C PRO A 321 19.59 4.06 14.80
N MET A 322 18.95 3.14 14.07
CA MET A 322 17.58 2.67 14.35
C MET A 322 17.58 1.43 15.26
N SER A 323 18.76 0.96 15.71
CA SER A 323 18.90 -0.26 16.51
C SER A 323 18.69 -0.05 18.00
N ASP A 324 18.90 1.15 18.50
CA ASP A 324 18.94 1.43 19.93
C ASP A 324 18.03 2.60 20.30
N HIS A 325 16.88 2.28 20.90
CA HIS A 325 15.93 3.27 21.42
C HIS A 325 16.32 3.84 22.78
N THR A 326 17.32 3.25 23.43
CA THR A 326 17.71 3.64 24.77
C THR A 326 18.77 4.71 24.78
N ARG A 327 19.41 4.97 23.62
CA ARG A 327 20.39 6.05 23.49
C ARG A 327 19.68 7.40 23.42
N ASP A 328 20.26 8.36 24.09
CA ASP A 328 19.79 9.74 23.99
C ASP A 328 19.98 10.25 22.55
N PRO A 329 18.94 10.69 21.85
CA PRO A 329 19.05 11.27 20.51
C PRO A 329 20.02 12.44 20.40
N GLN A 330 20.29 13.13 21.52
CA GLN A 330 21.31 14.17 21.59
C GLN A 330 22.73 13.66 21.34
N GLU A 331 22.98 12.38 21.55
CA GLU A 331 24.26 11.76 21.18
C GLU A 331 24.45 11.66 19.66
N TYR A 332 23.35 11.65 18.90
CA TYR A 332 23.37 11.51 17.44
C TYR A 332 23.13 12.82 16.69
N MET A 333 22.45 13.75 17.34
CA MET A 333 22.05 15.05 16.78
C MET A 333 22.29 16.16 17.82
N PRO A 334 23.51 16.64 17.98
CA PRO A 334 23.87 17.55 19.04
C PRO A 334 22.92 18.78 19.12
N GLY A 335 22.13 18.84 20.18
CA GLY A 335 21.44 20.04 20.63
C GLY A 335 20.08 20.35 20.03
N GLU A 336 19.57 19.59 19.03
CA GLU A 336 18.38 20.05 18.31
C GLU A 336 17.11 19.22 18.50
N ILE A 337 17.18 17.92 18.84
CA ILE A 337 15.99 17.05 18.85
C ILE A 337 16.05 16.05 20.02
N ASN A 338 14.96 15.93 20.78
CA ASN A 338 14.80 14.87 21.77
C ASN A 338 14.31 13.58 21.10
N TYR A 339 14.36 12.45 21.81
CA TYR A 339 14.02 11.14 21.25
C TYR A 339 12.55 11.05 20.74
N GLU A 340 11.62 11.65 21.44
CA GLU A 340 10.23 11.70 20.99
C GLU A 340 10.10 12.49 19.69
N ALA A 341 10.84 13.60 19.57
CA ALA A 341 10.93 14.33 18.33
C ALA A 341 11.60 13.53 17.23
N PHE A 342 12.60 12.69 17.54
CA PHE A 342 13.28 11.83 16.57
C PHE A 342 12.33 10.76 15.98
N VAL A 343 11.47 10.16 16.78
CA VAL A 343 10.52 9.12 16.34
C VAL A 343 9.28 9.75 15.71
N THR A 344 8.91 10.97 16.08
CA THR A 344 7.70 11.66 15.66
C THR A 344 7.90 12.72 14.60
N TYR A 345 9.14 13.18 14.40
CA TYR A 345 9.46 14.19 13.37
C TYR A 345 10.13 13.56 12.15
N SER A 346 9.93 14.21 11.04
CA SER A 346 10.35 13.81 9.70
C SER A 346 11.85 13.59 9.50
N TYR A 347 12.68 13.87 10.49
CA TYR A 347 14.12 13.62 10.41
C TYR A 347 14.55 12.29 11.04
N GLY A 348 13.73 11.71 11.90
CA GLY A 348 14.11 10.55 12.71
C GLY A 348 13.99 9.22 12.03
N GLY A 349 13.13 9.10 11.02
CA GLY A 349 12.93 7.87 10.30
C GLY A 349 13.75 7.80 9.01
N SER A 350 14.21 6.61 8.65
CA SER A 350 14.79 6.38 7.32
C SER A 350 13.74 6.69 6.24
N PRO A 351 14.04 7.56 5.26
CA PRO A 351 13.10 7.88 4.19
C PRO A 351 12.74 6.65 3.37
N CYS A 352 11.46 6.49 3.03
CA CYS A 352 11.06 5.45 2.11
C CYS A 352 11.32 5.89 0.68
N ARG A 353 12.09 5.09 -0.05
CA ARG A 353 12.46 5.32 -1.45
C ARG A 353 11.72 4.44 -2.45
N LYS A 354 11.03 3.42 -1.98
CA LYS A 354 10.32 2.44 -2.81
C LYS A 354 9.43 3.11 -3.89
N PHE A 355 8.91 4.29 -3.58
CA PHE A 355 8.04 5.05 -4.46
C PHE A 355 8.70 6.26 -5.11
N ASP A 356 10.03 6.28 -5.13
CA ASP A 356 10.77 7.39 -5.73
C ASP A 356 10.49 7.53 -7.22
N ASP A 357 10.50 8.79 -7.67
CA ASP A 357 10.21 9.19 -9.03
C ASP A 357 11.30 10.16 -9.52
N SER A 358 12.03 9.76 -10.57
CA SER A 358 13.13 10.56 -11.14
C SER A 358 12.65 11.82 -11.90
N ASN A 359 11.36 11.90 -12.21
CA ASN A 359 10.78 13.07 -12.87
C ASN A 359 10.17 14.10 -11.92
N THR A 360 10.21 13.84 -10.61
CA THR A 360 9.81 14.82 -9.60
C THR A 360 10.89 15.90 -9.46
N GLY A 361 10.88 16.89 -10.35
CA GLY A 361 12.03 17.71 -10.68
C GLY A 361 12.34 18.89 -9.77
N SER A 362 11.61 19.16 -8.67
CA SER A 362 11.95 20.28 -7.79
C SER A 362 11.36 20.10 -6.40
N TYR A 363 11.92 20.81 -5.41
CA TYR A 363 11.39 20.85 -4.05
C TYR A 363 9.91 21.28 -3.98
N SER A 364 9.49 22.16 -4.87
CA SER A 364 8.10 22.61 -4.93
C SER A 364 7.16 21.62 -5.64
N ASN A 365 7.70 20.71 -6.45
CA ASN A 365 6.91 19.70 -7.13
C ASN A 365 6.82 18.42 -6.27
N LYS A 366 5.63 18.15 -5.75
CA LYS A 366 5.32 16.99 -4.92
C LYS A 366 4.55 15.90 -5.71
N THR A 367 4.53 16.00 -7.02
CA THR A 367 3.75 15.14 -7.89
C THR A 367 4.63 14.05 -8.48
N ASP A 368 4.19 12.83 -8.37
CA ASP A 368 4.79 11.63 -8.92
C ASP A 368 3.99 11.15 -10.13
N TYR A 369 4.66 10.45 -11.02
CA TYR A 369 4.08 9.95 -12.28
C TYR A 369 4.33 8.45 -12.47
N ARG A 370 4.81 7.76 -11.46
CA ARG A 370 4.95 6.30 -11.47
C ARG A 370 3.61 5.63 -11.29
N ASP A 371 3.49 4.43 -11.80
CA ASP A 371 2.27 3.64 -11.68
C ASP A 371 1.96 3.26 -10.23
N ILE A 372 0.67 3.23 -9.90
CA ILE A 372 0.20 2.72 -8.61
C ILE A 372 -0.28 1.29 -8.79
N HIS A 373 0.45 0.36 -8.20
CA HIS A 373 0.15 -1.07 -8.29
C HIS A 373 -1.00 -1.46 -7.37
N ILE A 374 -2.13 -1.88 -7.95
CA ILE A 374 -3.34 -2.32 -7.24
C ILE A 374 -3.15 -3.75 -6.72
N ILE A 375 -2.60 -4.63 -7.56
CA ILE A 375 -2.32 -6.03 -7.23
C ILE A 375 -0.98 -6.43 -7.82
N THR A 376 -0.10 -6.99 -6.98
CA THR A 376 1.18 -7.55 -7.39
C THR A 376 1.18 -9.07 -7.30
N LEU A 377 2.01 -9.75 -8.07
CA LEU A 377 2.15 -11.20 -8.03
C LEU A 377 2.59 -11.70 -6.65
N SER A 378 3.49 -10.96 -5.99
CA SER A 378 3.91 -11.28 -4.63
C SER A 378 2.75 -11.20 -3.62
N GLU A 379 1.82 -10.24 -3.77
CA GLU A 379 0.60 -10.22 -2.96
C GLU A 379 -0.23 -11.50 -3.19
N VAL A 380 -0.35 -11.98 -4.43
CA VAL A 380 -1.08 -13.21 -4.74
C VAL A 380 -0.43 -14.43 -4.09
N TYR A 381 0.90 -14.53 -4.07
CA TYR A 381 1.61 -15.56 -3.32
C TYR A 381 1.29 -15.50 -1.82
N LEU A 382 1.23 -14.31 -1.23
CA LEU A 382 0.92 -14.13 0.18
C LEU A 382 -0.57 -14.38 0.51
N ILE A 383 -1.49 -14.09 -0.43
CA ILE A 383 -2.89 -14.50 -0.36
C ILE A 383 -2.99 -16.02 -0.33
N ALA A 384 -2.29 -16.72 -1.25
CA ALA A 384 -2.28 -18.19 -1.29
C ALA A 384 -1.69 -18.78 0.00
N ALA A 385 -0.57 -18.24 0.50
CA ALA A 385 0.06 -18.69 1.73
C ALA A 385 -0.91 -18.63 2.92
N GLU A 386 -1.59 -17.50 3.10
CA GLU A 386 -2.55 -17.30 4.18
C GLU A 386 -3.79 -18.20 4.03
N ALA A 387 -4.31 -18.27 2.82
CA ALA A 387 -5.48 -19.09 2.52
C ALA A 387 -5.21 -20.59 2.76
N TYR A 388 -4.07 -21.12 2.31
CA TYR A 388 -3.65 -22.49 2.59
C TYR A 388 -3.45 -22.75 4.08
N PHE A 389 -2.78 -21.83 4.79
CA PHE A 389 -2.60 -21.94 6.24
C PHE A 389 -3.96 -22.06 6.95
N LYS A 390 -4.90 -21.19 6.63
CA LYS A 390 -6.25 -21.18 7.22
C LYS A 390 -7.10 -22.37 6.80
N ALA A 391 -6.83 -22.96 5.64
CA ALA A 391 -7.45 -24.20 5.19
C ALA A 391 -6.81 -25.46 5.81
N GLY A 392 -5.73 -25.32 6.60
CA GLY A 392 -5.04 -26.44 7.26
C GLY A 392 -3.97 -27.11 6.39
N ASN A 393 -3.60 -26.55 5.25
CA ASN A 393 -2.55 -27.07 4.36
C ASN A 393 -1.25 -26.27 4.56
N ASN A 394 -0.52 -26.58 5.64
CA ASN A 394 0.71 -25.89 6.00
C ASN A 394 1.86 -26.11 5.00
N GLU A 395 1.89 -27.22 4.30
CA GLU A 395 2.91 -27.52 3.28
C GLU A 395 2.83 -26.50 2.13
N ASN A 396 1.66 -26.35 1.52
CA ASN A 396 1.45 -25.38 0.46
C ASN A 396 1.57 -23.94 0.96
N ALA A 397 1.12 -23.66 2.19
CA ALA A 397 1.28 -22.33 2.80
C ALA A 397 2.75 -21.92 2.91
N LEU A 398 3.59 -22.82 3.43
CA LEU A 398 5.05 -22.62 3.52
C LEU A 398 5.69 -22.47 2.14
N ALA A 399 5.29 -23.30 1.18
CA ALA A 399 5.81 -23.22 -0.19
C ALA A 399 5.56 -21.83 -0.79
N ARG A 400 4.35 -21.28 -0.65
CA ARG A 400 4.01 -19.96 -1.17
C ARG A 400 4.73 -18.83 -0.45
N LEU A 401 4.80 -18.87 0.89
CA LEU A 401 5.53 -17.88 1.70
C LEU A 401 7.02 -17.88 1.36
N ASN A 402 7.63 -19.06 1.26
CA ASN A 402 9.06 -19.22 1.00
C ASN A 402 9.48 -18.78 -0.40
N GLU A 403 8.58 -18.76 -1.38
CA GLU A 403 8.87 -18.16 -2.70
C GLU A 403 9.10 -16.64 -2.61
N VAL A 404 8.30 -15.93 -1.82
CA VAL A 404 8.50 -14.50 -1.56
C VAL A 404 9.83 -14.29 -0.83
N ARG A 405 10.13 -15.09 0.20
CA ARG A 405 11.38 -15.04 0.94
C ARG A 405 12.61 -15.38 0.08
N ARG A 406 12.47 -16.35 -0.82
CA ARG A 406 13.53 -16.70 -1.78
C ARG A 406 13.91 -15.50 -2.67
N ARG A 407 12.91 -14.79 -3.21
CA ARG A 407 13.14 -13.58 -3.99
C ARG A 407 13.80 -12.47 -3.15
N ALA A 408 13.45 -12.37 -1.87
CA ALA A 408 14.06 -11.47 -0.90
C ALA A 408 15.47 -11.91 -0.43
N GLN A 409 16.02 -13.01 -0.98
CA GLN A 409 17.31 -13.64 -0.62
C GLN A 409 17.36 -14.10 0.84
N LEU A 410 16.24 -14.43 1.44
CA LEU A 410 16.14 -14.94 2.80
C LEU A 410 16.03 -16.45 2.84
N ASN A 411 16.49 -17.03 3.96
CA ASN A 411 16.30 -18.44 4.21
C ASN A 411 14.82 -18.81 4.33
N ALA A 412 14.49 -20.02 3.86
CA ALA A 412 13.17 -20.58 4.03
C ALA A 412 12.84 -20.76 5.52
N VAL A 413 11.59 -20.45 5.90
CA VAL A 413 11.05 -20.77 7.22
C VAL A 413 10.44 -22.17 7.20
N THR A 414 10.46 -22.84 8.36
CA THR A 414 9.96 -24.22 8.54
C THR A 414 8.63 -24.26 9.28
N SER A 415 8.17 -23.13 9.82
CA SER A 415 6.88 -22.98 10.49
C SER A 415 6.16 -21.75 9.97
N ILE A 416 4.84 -21.78 10.04
CA ILE A 416 3.98 -20.70 9.57
C ILE A 416 2.83 -20.48 10.54
N ASP A 417 2.54 -19.22 10.79
CA ASP A 417 1.37 -18.75 11.52
C ASP A 417 0.89 -17.40 10.93
N VAL A 418 -0.15 -16.83 11.50
CA VAL A 418 -0.69 -15.54 11.02
C VAL A 418 0.33 -14.43 11.18
N ASP A 419 1.12 -14.42 12.25
CA ASP A 419 2.08 -13.35 12.52
C ASP A 419 3.28 -13.41 11.55
N ALA A 420 3.75 -14.62 11.19
CA ALA A 420 4.76 -14.83 10.17
C ALA A 420 4.29 -14.32 8.78
N ILE A 421 3.04 -14.61 8.42
CA ILE A 421 2.43 -14.12 7.18
C ILE A 421 2.31 -12.58 7.20
N LEU A 422 1.82 -12.02 8.30
CA LEU A 422 1.69 -10.57 8.46
C LEU A 422 3.04 -9.85 8.46
N LYS A 423 4.10 -10.47 8.98
CA LYS A 423 5.47 -9.97 8.89
C LYS A 423 5.93 -9.93 7.43
N GLU A 424 5.78 -11.03 6.70
CA GLU A 424 6.20 -11.09 5.30
C GLU A 424 5.41 -10.10 4.41
N ARG A 425 4.09 -9.99 4.63
CA ARG A 425 3.26 -8.96 3.98
C ARG A 425 3.72 -7.54 4.30
N ALA A 426 4.16 -7.27 5.53
CA ALA A 426 4.66 -5.95 5.92
C ALA A 426 5.95 -5.57 5.20
N CYS A 427 6.88 -6.51 5.01
CA CYS A 427 8.12 -6.29 4.26
C CYS A 427 7.85 -6.13 2.76
N GLU A 428 7.09 -7.03 2.19
CA GLU A 428 6.84 -7.08 0.75
C GLU A 428 5.99 -5.91 0.27
N LEU A 429 4.88 -5.66 0.96
CA LEU A 429 3.86 -4.68 0.58
C LEU A 429 3.99 -3.36 1.37
N PHE A 430 5.19 -3.04 1.86
CA PHE A 430 5.40 -1.79 2.60
C PHE A 430 4.91 -0.59 1.77
N GLY A 431 4.05 0.22 2.38
CA GLY A 431 3.52 1.43 1.76
C GLY A 431 2.40 1.25 0.72
N GLN A 432 2.05 0.01 0.33
CA GLN A 432 1.03 -0.26 -0.68
C GLN A 432 -0.42 -0.29 -0.15
N GLY A 433 -0.67 0.26 1.03
CA GLY A 433 -2.02 0.51 1.57
C GLY A 433 -2.74 -0.69 2.20
N SER A 434 -2.20 -1.91 2.15
CA SER A 434 -2.91 -3.13 2.60
C SER A 434 -2.92 -3.33 4.12
N ARG A 435 -1.97 -2.76 4.86
CA ARG A 435 -1.67 -3.13 6.26
C ARG A 435 -2.84 -3.03 7.21
N TRP A 436 -3.62 -1.94 7.16
CA TRP A 436 -4.78 -1.78 8.04
C TRP A 436 -5.83 -2.85 7.78
N ILE A 437 -6.13 -3.14 6.52
CA ILE A 437 -7.07 -4.20 6.12
C ILE A 437 -6.57 -5.57 6.61
N ASP A 438 -5.28 -5.85 6.44
CA ASP A 438 -4.67 -7.11 6.89
C ASP A 438 -4.82 -7.31 8.39
N LEU A 439 -4.49 -6.30 9.19
CA LEU A 439 -4.61 -6.35 10.64
C LEU A 439 -6.07 -6.46 11.10
N ARG A 440 -7.00 -5.73 10.45
CA ARG A 440 -8.43 -5.76 10.77
C ARG A 440 -9.00 -7.16 10.51
N ARG A 441 -8.85 -7.67 9.29
CA ARG A 441 -9.45 -8.96 8.91
C ARG A 441 -8.87 -10.14 9.69
N THR A 442 -7.58 -10.11 10.03
CA THR A 442 -6.93 -11.15 10.84
C THR A 442 -7.17 -11.00 12.34
N ARG A 443 -7.96 -10.00 12.75
CA ARG A 443 -8.29 -9.68 14.17
C ARG A 443 -7.05 -9.28 15.00
N LYS A 444 -5.98 -8.82 14.33
CA LYS A 444 -4.73 -8.37 14.95
C LYS A 444 -4.65 -6.84 15.11
N LEU A 445 -5.68 -6.09 14.71
CA LEU A 445 -5.65 -4.63 14.69
C LEU A 445 -5.34 -4.03 16.06
N VAL A 446 -6.07 -4.44 17.09
CA VAL A 446 -5.90 -3.90 18.45
C VAL A 446 -4.55 -4.32 19.03
N GLU A 447 -4.19 -5.61 18.91
CA GLU A 447 -2.93 -6.16 19.42
C GLU A 447 -1.72 -5.43 18.85
N TYR A 448 -1.65 -5.30 17.52
CA TYR A 448 -0.52 -4.66 16.85
C TYR A 448 -0.43 -3.16 17.11
N ASN A 449 -1.56 -2.45 17.14
CA ASN A 449 -1.57 -1.05 17.53
C ASN A 449 -1.13 -0.87 18.99
N ASN A 450 -1.55 -1.75 19.88
CA ASN A 450 -1.15 -1.69 21.30
C ASN A 450 0.36 -1.89 21.50
N LEU A 451 0.99 -2.70 20.65
CA LEU A 451 2.41 -3.01 20.76
C LEU A 451 3.29 -2.01 19.99
N TYR A 452 2.84 -1.56 18.83
CA TYR A 452 3.73 -0.98 17.81
C TYR A 452 3.32 0.39 17.26
N ASN A 453 2.10 0.86 17.51
CA ASN A 453 1.69 2.19 17.11
C ASN A 453 2.08 3.21 18.20
N PRO A 454 3.07 4.08 17.96
CA PRO A 454 3.56 4.98 19.00
C PRO A 454 2.49 5.95 19.53
N GLN A 455 1.46 6.26 18.74
CA GLN A 455 0.40 7.19 19.14
C GLN A 455 -0.56 6.59 20.18
N ILE A 456 -0.79 5.27 20.15
CA ILE A 456 -1.75 4.60 21.04
C ILE A 456 -1.18 3.35 21.73
N LYS A 457 0.15 3.22 21.75
CA LYS A 457 0.84 2.12 22.43
C LYS A 457 0.42 2.02 23.91
N GLY A 458 0.07 0.81 24.33
CA GLY A 458 -0.39 0.55 25.69
C GLY A 458 -1.86 0.94 25.98
N ARG A 459 -2.54 1.62 25.03
CA ARG A 459 -3.94 2.06 25.19
C ARG A 459 -4.83 1.81 23.95
N ALA A 460 -4.36 0.98 23.02
CA ALA A 460 -5.06 0.74 21.75
C ALA A 460 -6.47 0.14 21.94
N GLN A 461 -6.68 -0.71 22.95
CA GLN A 461 -8.00 -1.23 23.24
C GLN A 461 -9.00 -0.12 23.62
N GLN A 462 -8.54 0.90 24.32
CA GLN A 462 -9.36 2.06 24.70
C GLN A 462 -9.60 2.99 23.50
N ALA A 463 -8.57 3.27 22.73
CA ALA A 463 -8.63 4.18 21.58
C ALA A 463 -9.46 3.61 20.41
N ILE A 464 -9.25 2.33 20.09
CA ILE A 464 -9.97 1.64 19.01
C ILE A 464 -11.37 1.21 19.48
N GLY A 465 -11.48 0.60 20.66
CA GLY A 465 -12.77 0.12 21.18
C GLY A 465 -13.47 -0.79 20.17
N ASN A 466 -14.66 -0.39 19.72
CA ASN A 466 -15.46 -1.08 18.71
C ASN A 466 -15.24 -0.55 17.27
N LYS A 467 -14.32 0.40 17.07
CA LYS A 467 -14.02 1.02 15.77
C LYS A 467 -13.18 0.10 14.87
N LEU A 468 -13.63 -1.13 14.66
CA LEU A 468 -12.94 -2.12 13.82
C LEU A 468 -13.14 -1.87 12.32
N LEU A 469 -14.17 -1.13 11.95
CA LEU A 469 -14.43 -0.59 10.62
C LEU A 469 -14.29 0.93 10.66
N ARG A 470 -14.18 1.58 9.52
CA ARG A 470 -14.18 3.03 9.44
C ARG A 470 -15.61 3.59 9.48
N PRO A 471 -15.81 4.84 9.90
CA PRO A 471 -17.15 5.42 9.97
C PRO A 471 -17.74 5.58 8.56
N ILE A 472 -19.01 5.24 8.40
CA ILE A 472 -19.75 5.63 7.21
C ILE A 472 -19.91 7.16 7.27
N PRO A 473 -19.57 7.91 6.22
CA PRO A 473 -19.64 9.36 6.25
C PRO A 473 -21.05 9.86 6.61
N GLN A 474 -21.16 10.77 7.56
CA GLN A 474 -22.46 11.31 7.98
C GLN A 474 -23.25 11.88 6.80
N ALA A 475 -22.58 12.62 5.92
CA ALA A 475 -23.20 13.16 4.71
C ALA A 475 -23.79 12.09 3.78
N ALA A 476 -23.29 10.86 3.80
CA ALA A 476 -23.84 9.75 3.01
C ALA A 476 -25.08 9.16 3.67
N ILE A 477 -25.15 9.14 4.99
CA ILE A 477 -26.35 8.74 5.75
C ILE A 477 -27.43 9.79 5.56
N ASP A 478 -27.13 11.07 5.75
CA ASP A 478 -28.08 12.18 5.67
C ASP A 478 -28.72 12.34 4.28
N ALA A 479 -27.96 12.03 3.23
CA ALA A 479 -28.41 12.09 1.83
C ALA A 479 -29.22 10.87 1.40
N ASN A 480 -29.40 9.85 2.25
CA ASN A 480 -30.02 8.58 1.91
C ASN A 480 -31.30 8.35 2.75
N GLU A 481 -32.46 8.49 2.13
CA GLU A 481 -33.74 8.35 2.82
C GLU A 481 -34.02 6.96 3.43
N LEU A 482 -33.24 5.93 3.03
CA LEU A 482 -33.36 4.56 3.53
C LEU A 482 -32.27 4.18 4.52
N MET A 483 -31.47 5.17 4.95
CA MET A 483 -30.48 5.00 6.01
C MET A 483 -30.73 5.94 7.17
N SER A 484 -30.25 5.57 8.32
CA SER A 484 -30.33 6.36 9.55
C SER A 484 -29.01 6.26 10.34
N THR A 485 -28.94 6.97 11.46
CA THR A 485 -27.79 6.85 12.38
C THR A 485 -27.61 5.44 12.95
N GLU A 486 -28.65 4.59 12.93
CA GLU A 486 -28.56 3.19 13.35
C GLU A 486 -27.73 2.34 12.36
N ASP A 487 -27.57 2.81 11.14
CA ASP A 487 -26.74 2.17 10.11
C ASP A 487 -25.25 2.47 10.25
N GLN A 488 -24.88 3.35 11.18
CA GLN A 488 -23.48 3.68 11.44
C GLN A 488 -22.73 2.47 12.01
N ASN A 489 -21.44 2.39 11.72
CA ASN A 489 -20.58 1.34 12.28
C ASN A 489 -20.37 1.55 13.79
N PRO A 490 -20.22 0.46 14.56
CA PRO A 490 -20.04 0.54 16.00
C PRO A 490 -18.84 1.40 16.42
N GLY A 491 -19.08 2.28 17.39
CA GLY A 491 -18.06 3.17 17.96
C GLY A 491 -18.10 4.61 17.42
N TYR A 492 -19.04 4.92 16.53
CA TYR A 492 -19.20 6.24 15.93
C TYR A 492 -20.60 6.83 16.15
#